data_e9980cc4ff5b903bf23f12859ceb1b94
#
_entry.id   e9980cc4ff5b903bf23f12859ceb1b94
#
_cell.length_a   1.000
_cell.length_b   1.000
_cell.length_c   1.000
_cell.angle_alpha   90.00
_cell.angle_beta   90.00
_cell.angle_gamma   90.00
#
_symmetry.space_group_name_H-M   'P 1'
#
loop_
_entity.id
_entity.type
_entity.pdbx_description
1 polymer ?
#
loop_
_entity_poly.entity_id
_entity_poly.type
_entity_poly.pdbx_seq_one_letter_code
_entity_poly.pdbx_strand_id
1 'polypeptide(L)'
;MAVRHVVLAFVVARFLTLFGAWVISGLRPELGLTEILTDWDGNFYKMIAQDLYQPVGGTWEEPELKLAFFPVLPVVVHVLHLVSGVGVHVLGPLVSIVVALFAFVALVRHVARKFGDAVATATCALMLFSPNAFVLSMFYTEGLFLLIAVRVFDRLDKKQWAGAGLLALIGGLVRPSGFVLFVPCVIAAIDARRREPSNWRMFVAPVLAPLGFIAWVAYVAQRTGEPFGYFSIQSEVWGARIDGGAAFLRGLVDLFDVSDHNLDVKMSVAAGLILGLGGLALSWKQKVDATYIGYSVALVALTIFNERQSSGWRFLLPAFPLFLAWSRVIPKWMLPTLVALGGGVGAVLFHVSLVEALYTP
;
A
#
# COMPACT_ATOMS: atom_id res chain seq x y z
N MET A 1 19.41 -12.61 13.19
CA MET A 1 20.17 -11.44 12.70
C MET A 1 19.31 -10.53 11.81
N ALA A 2 18.61 -11.03 10.82
CA ALA A 2 17.83 -10.23 9.87
C ALA A 2 16.84 -9.24 10.52
N VAL A 3 16.08 -9.66 11.54
CA VAL A 3 15.11 -8.79 12.23
C VAL A 3 15.78 -7.53 12.79
N ARG A 4 16.94 -7.67 13.47
CA ARG A 4 17.67 -6.52 14.04
C ARG A 4 18.12 -5.53 12.97
N HIS A 5 18.65 -6.03 11.84
CA HIS A 5 19.06 -5.17 10.72
C HIS A 5 17.89 -4.44 10.09
N VAL A 6 16.75 -5.14 9.91
CA VAL A 6 15.54 -4.53 9.33
C VAL A 6 14.91 -3.51 10.28
N VAL A 7 14.88 -3.77 11.59
CA VAL A 7 14.43 -2.76 12.58
C VAL A 7 15.32 -1.52 12.55
N LEU A 8 16.66 -1.70 12.51
CA LEU A 8 17.57 -0.55 12.38
C LEU A 8 17.35 0.22 11.08
N ALA A 9 17.24 -0.49 9.95
CA ALA A 9 16.95 0.15 8.64
C ALA A 9 15.61 0.88 8.66
N PHE A 10 14.57 0.31 9.31
CA PHE A 10 13.28 0.96 9.50
C PHE A 10 13.41 2.26 10.30
N VAL A 11 14.10 2.21 11.45
CA VAL A 11 14.32 3.40 12.29
C VAL A 11 15.05 4.49 11.51
N VAL A 12 16.12 4.13 10.78
CA VAL A 12 16.85 5.09 9.94
C VAL A 12 15.94 5.69 8.85
N ALA A 13 15.20 4.86 8.13
CA ALA A 13 14.32 5.34 7.07
C ALA A 13 13.22 6.27 7.62
N ARG A 14 12.61 5.94 8.77
CA ARG A 14 11.58 6.80 9.39
C ARG A 14 12.20 8.08 9.95
N PHE A 15 13.37 7.98 10.58
CA PHE A 15 14.10 9.17 11.05
C PHE A 15 14.38 10.14 9.91
N LEU A 16 14.86 9.67 8.76
CA LEU A 16 15.13 10.53 7.60
C LEU A 16 13.84 11.21 7.09
N THR A 17 12.72 10.50 7.03
CA THR A 17 11.43 11.08 6.62
C THR A 17 10.94 12.13 7.63
N LEU A 18 10.99 11.83 8.93
CA LEU A 18 10.55 12.76 9.98
C LEU A 18 11.48 13.97 10.08
N PHE A 19 12.78 13.77 9.90
CA PHE A 19 13.75 14.86 9.84
C PHE A 19 13.50 15.77 8.63
N GLY A 20 13.23 15.18 7.46
CA GLY A 20 12.83 15.94 6.27
C GLY A 20 11.55 16.76 6.50
N ALA A 21 10.52 16.15 7.10
CA ALA A 21 9.30 16.85 7.47
C ALA A 21 9.55 18.00 8.46
N TRP A 22 10.41 17.79 9.44
CA TRP A 22 10.80 18.84 10.40
C TRP A 22 11.56 19.99 9.72
N VAL A 23 12.47 19.70 8.80
CA VAL A 23 13.18 20.72 8.02
C VAL A 23 12.19 21.52 7.18
N ILE A 24 11.26 20.87 6.47
CA ILE A 24 10.23 21.54 5.67
C ILE A 24 9.35 22.44 6.55
N SER A 25 8.89 21.95 7.69
CA SER A 25 8.13 22.76 8.67
C SER A 25 8.91 23.97 9.19
N GLY A 26 10.23 23.88 9.34
CA GLY A 26 11.08 25.01 9.68
C GLY A 26 11.25 26.04 8.55
N LEU A 27 11.24 25.60 7.30
CA LEU A 27 11.34 26.45 6.10
C LEU A 27 9.97 27.03 5.67
N ARG A 28 8.89 26.38 6.06
CA ARG A 28 7.50 26.72 5.76
C ARG A 28 6.69 26.74 7.07
N PRO A 29 6.77 27.81 7.89
CA PRO A 29 6.11 27.86 9.19
C PRO A 29 4.59 27.72 9.15
N GLU A 30 3.98 27.95 7.99
CA GLU A 30 2.56 27.72 7.72
C GLU A 30 2.20 26.23 7.65
N LEU A 31 3.18 25.34 7.44
CA LEU A 31 3.01 23.89 7.42
C LEU A 31 3.60 23.30 8.72
N GLY A 32 2.74 23.01 9.68
CA GLY A 32 3.17 22.30 10.90
C GLY A 32 3.58 20.85 10.56
N LEU A 33 4.41 20.26 11.42
CA LEU A 33 4.89 18.88 11.24
C LEU A 33 3.74 17.88 11.09
N THR A 34 2.68 18.05 11.84
CA THR A 34 1.51 17.16 11.82
C THR A 34 0.65 17.34 10.57
N GLU A 35 0.56 18.57 10.05
CA GLU A 35 -0.09 18.87 8.77
C GLU A 35 0.63 18.15 7.65
N ILE A 36 1.96 18.24 7.60
CA ILE A 36 2.80 17.53 6.61
C ILE A 36 2.54 16.01 6.65
N LEU A 37 2.49 15.41 7.83
CA LEU A 37 2.31 13.97 7.99
C LEU A 37 0.86 13.49 7.79
N THR A 38 -0.09 14.43 7.72
CA THR A 38 -1.51 14.14 7.44
C THR A 38 -2.00 14.76 6.13
N ASP A 39 -1.09 15.16 5.24
CA ASP A 39 -1.44 15.75 3.96
C ASP A 39 -1.95 14.73 2.92
N TRP A 40 -2.52 15.19 1.83
CA TRP A 40 -3.11 14.40 0.75
C TRP A 40 -4.20 13.43 1.26
N ASP A 41 -4.08 12.12 0.98
CA ASP A 41 -5.01 11.11 1.49
C ASP A 41 -5.10 11.11 3.02
N GLY A 42 -4.02 11.50 3.71
CA GLY A 42 -3.95 11.65 5.15
C GLY A 42 -4.96 12.66 5.70
N ASN A 43 -5.32 13.70 4.93
CA ASN A 43 -6.36 14.64 5.32
C ASN A 43 -7.73 13.96 5.42
N PHE A 44 -8.08 13.12 4.45
CA PHE A 44 -9.35 12.38 4.49
C PHE A 44 -9.38 11.38 5.65
N TYR A 45 -8.29 10.65 5.89
CA TYR A 45 -8.20 9.77 7.06
C TYR A 45 -8.29 10.54 8.37
N LYS A 46 -7.70 11.75 8.45
CA LYS A 46 -7.80 12.64 9.61
C LYS A 46 -9.25 13.08 9.84
N MET A 47 -9.95 13.55 8.80
CA MET A 47 -11.36 13.93 8.88
C MET A 47 -12.24 12.75 9.32
N ILE A 48 -12.03 11.55 8.76
CA ILE A 48 -12.78 10.35 9.17
C ILE A 48 -12.46 9.99 10.62
N ALA A 49 -11.20 10.10 11.04
CA ALA A 49 -10.83 9.81 12.43
C ALA A 49 -11.38 10.83 13.44
N GLN A 50 -11.72 12.04 13.03
CA GLN A 50 -12.39 13.04 13.86
C GLN A 50 -13.88 12.75 14.02
N ASP A 51 -14.59 12.63 12.90
CA ASP A 51 -16.06 12.67 12.88
C ASP A 51 -16.68 11.38 12.29
N LEU A 52 -15.85 10.38 11.99
CA LEU A 52 -16.22 9.20 11.22
C LEU A 52 -16.80 9.61 9.85
N TYR A 53 -17.84 8.92 9.39
CA TYR A 53 -18.53 9.22 8.14
C TYR A 53 -19.79 10.07 8.35
N GLN A 54 -19.75 10.98 9.35
CA GLN A 54 -20.85 11.91 9.58
C GLN A 54 -20.81 13.06 8.58
N PRO A 55 -21.97 13.59 8.13
CA PRO A 55 -22.02 14.78 7.30
C PRO A 55 -21.50 15.98 8.08
N VAL A 56 -20.59 16.75 7.49
CA VAL A 56 -20.11 18.02 8.06
C VAL A 56 -21.04 19.12 7.59
N GLY A 57 -21.70 19.80 8.54
CA GLY A 57 -22.52 20.99 8.25
C GLY A 57 -23.79 20.75 7.42
N GLY A 58 -24.24 19.51 7.24
CA GLY A 58 -25.50 19.18 6.54
C GLY A 58 -25.45 19.30 5.01
N THR A 59 -24.30 19.57 4.41
CA THR A 59 -24.10 19.56 2.96
C THR A 59 -23.32 18.34 2.51
N TRP A 60 -23.69 17.78 1.36
CA TRP A 60 -23.20 16.46 0.87
C TRP A 60 -21.88 16.52 0.08
N GLU A 61 -21.29 17.69 -0.12
CA GLU A 61 -20.11 17.83 -0.96
C GLU A 61 -18.85 17.18 -0.34
N GLU A 62 -18.59 17.36 0.95
CA GLU A 62 -17.43 16.75 1.62
C GLU A 62 -17.66 15.34 2.18
N PRO A 63 -18.84 14.95 2.67
CA PRO A 63 -19.09 13.59 3.17
C PRO A 63 -18.93 12.51 2.11
N GLU A 64 -19.26 12.81 0.85
CA GLU A 64 -19.11 11.86 -0.26
C GLU A 64 -17.65 11.55 -0.53
N LEU A 65 -16.76 12.54 -0.43
CA LEU A 65 -15.32 12.34 -0.61
C LEU A 65 -14.74 11.39 0.44
N LYS A 66 -15.21 11.44 1.68
CA LYS A 66 -14.80 10.51 2.75
C LYS A 66 -15.14 9.05 2.41
N LEU A 67 -16.23 8.81 1.67
CA LEU A 67 -16.67 7.48 1.28
C LEU A 67 -15.72 6.77 0.28
N ALA A 68 -14.81 7.51 -0.34
CA ALA A 68 -13.73 6.93 -1.14
C ALA A 68 -12.69 6.19 -0.28
N PHE A 69 -12.60 6.51 1.03
CA PHE A 69 -11.57 6.03 1.96
C PHE A 69 -12.11 4.98 2.92
N PHE A 70 -11.37 3.93 3.15
CA PHE A 70 -11.77 2.73 3.88
C PHE A 70 -11.63 2.86 5.40
N PRO A 71 -12.48 2.16 6.21
CA PRO A 71 -12.70 2.51 7.61
C PRO A 71 -11.65 2.03 8.60
N VAL A 72 -10.91 0.95 8.33
CA VAL A 72 -10.17 0.26 9.42
C VAL A 72 -9.15 1.15 10.10
N LEU A 73 -8.28 1.83 9.34
CA LEU A 73 -7.24 2.66 9.95
C LEU A 73 -7.82 3.90 10.66
N PRO A 74 -8.68 4.72 10.03
CA PRO A 74 -9.21 5.91 10.71
C PRO A 74 -10.12 5.57 11.89
N VAL A 75 -10.88 4.47 11.85
CA VAL A 75 -11.69 4.02 13.00
C VAL A 75 -10.80 3.60 14.17
N VAL A 76 -9.69 2.88 13.92
CA VAL A 76 -8.73 2.55 14.98
C VAL A 76 -8.15 3.83 15.61
N VAL A 77 -7.79 4.82 14.79
CA VAL A 77 -7.26 6.10 15.29
C VAL A 77 -8.34 6.88 16.05
N HIS A 78 -9.59 6.86 15.59
CA HIS A 78 -10.74 7.46 16.30
C HIS A 78 -10.91 6.88 17.71
N VAL A 79 -10.93 5.55 17.81
CA VAL A 79 -11.06 4.86 19.11
C VAL A 79 -9.89 5.21 20.03
N LEU A 80 -8.65 5.22 19.50
CA LEU A 80 -7.48 5.62 20.29
C LEU A 80 -7.56 7.08 20.74
N HIS A 81 -8.07 7.98 19.89
CA HIS A 81 -8.32 9.38 20.25
C HIS A 81 -9.30 9.48 21.42
N LEU A 82 -10.45 8.81 21.35
CA LEU A 82 -11.45 8.83 22.41
C LEU A 82 -10.91 8.29 23.75
N VAL A 83 -10.05 7.28 23.72
CA VAL A 83 -9.51 6.66 24.95
C VAL A 83 -8.35 7.47 25.55
N SER A 84 -7.49 8.04 24.69
CA SER A 84 -6.25 8.70 25.14
C SER A 84 -6.34 10.22 25.27
N GLY A 85 -7.32 10.86 24.59
CA GLY A 85 -7.40 12.32 24.45
C GLY A 85 -6.34 12.93 23.53
N VAL A 86 -5.44 12.13 22.97
CA VAL A 86 -4.40 12.62 22.03
C VAL A 86 -5.03 12.96 20.68
N GLY A 87 -4.65 14.08 20.06
CA GLY A 87 -5.21 14.53 18.79
C GLY A 87 -4.99 13.54 17.63
N VAL A 88 -5.99 13.39 16.76
CA VAL A 88 -5.97 12.46 15.62
C VAL A 88 -4.82 12.74 14.65
N HIS A 89 -4.41 14.01 14.51
CA HIS A 89 -3.28 14.45 13.68
C HIS A 89 -1.92 13.94 14.18
N VAL A 90 -1.81 13.59 15.46
CA VAL A 90 -0.64 12.94 16.06
C VAL A 90 -0.78 11.43 16.01
N LEU A 91 -1.96 10.91 16.41
CA LEU A 91 -2.20 9.47 16.47
C LEU A 91 -2.14 8.81 15.09
N GLY A 92 -2.66 9.45 14.05
CA GLY A 92 -2.69 8.89 12.70
C GLY A 92 -1.31 8.47 12.19
N PRO A 93 -0.34 9.40 12.06
CA PRO A 93 1.02 9.07 11.65
C PRO A 93 1.72 8.10 12.62
N LEU A 94 1.54 8.26 13.94
CA LEU A 94 2.12 7.38 14.94
C LEU A 94 1.65 5.94 14.78
N VAL A 95 0.35 5.70 14.64
CA VAL A 95 -0.24 4.38 14.42
C VAL A 95 0.28 3.80 13.11
N SER A 96 0.34 4.60 12.03
CA SER A 96 0.86 4.16 10.73
C SER A 96 2.31 3.70 10.82
N ILE A 97 3.19 4.46 11.51
CA ILE A 97 4.60 4.08 11.74
C ILE A 97 4.70 2.80 12.55
N VAL A 98 3.95 2.67 13.65
CA VAL A 98 3.99 1.49 14.52
C VAL A 98 3.51 0.25 13.76
N VAL A 99 2.42 0.35 13.03
CA VAL A 99 1.88 -0.76 12.23
C VAL A 99 2.84 -1.13 11.10
N ALA A 100 3.48 -0.15 10.44
CA ALA A 100 4.50 -0.41 9.43
C ALA A 100 5.71 -1.14 10.04
N LEU A 101 6.16 -0.79 11.24
CA LEU A 101 7.22 -1.54 11.93
C LEU A 101 6.84 -3.02 12.11
N PHE A 102 5.63 -3.30 12.60
CA PHE A 102 5.14 -4.68 12.72
C PHE A 102 5.02 -5.38 11.37
N ALA A 103 4.65 -4.66 10.29
CA ALA A 103 4.62 -5.20 8.95
C ALA A 103 6.02 -5.67 8.50
N PHE A 104 7.05 -4.84 8.67
CA PHE A 104 8.42 -5.19 8.29
C PHE A 104 9.01 -6.29 9.17
N VAL A 105 8.69 -6.33 10.47
CA VAL A 105 9.06 -7.45 11.35
C VAL A 105 8.38 -8.76 10.93
N ALA A 106 7.11 -8.70 10.51
CA ALA A 106 6.41 -9.87 9.99
C ALA A 106 7.00 -10.29 8.63
N LEU A 107 7.26 -9.34 7.74
CA LEU A 107 7.81 -9.58 6.40
C LEU A 107 9.19 -10.23 6.47
N VAL A 108 10.12 -9.64 7.25
CA VAL A 108 11.47 -10.20 7.36
C VAL A 108 11.45 -11.63 7.90
N ARG A 109 10.57 -11.93 8.88
CA ARG A 109 10.42 -13.30 9.41
C ARG A 109 9.81 -14.25 8.37
N HIS A 110 8.83 -13.79 7.62
CA HIS A 110 8.18 -14.57 6.57
C HIS A 110 9.17 -14.92 5.44
N VAL A 111 9.86 -13.92 4.91
CA VAL A 111 10.83 -14.10 3.81
C VAL A 111 12.05 -14.89 4.28
N ALA A 112 12.57 -14.62 5.50
CA ALA A 112 13.74 -15.34 6.02
C ALA A 112 13.50 -16.85 6.16
N ARG A 113 12.29 -17.27 6.57
CA ARG A 113 11.94 -18.69 6.68
C ARG A 113 11.99 -19.43 5.32
N LYS A 114 11.68 -18.74 4.22
CA LYS A 114 11.57 -19.35 2.88
C LYS A 114 12.84 -19.15 2.04
N PHE A 115 13.51 -18.00 2.18
CA PHE A 115 14.57 -17.57 1.27
C PHE A 115 15.88 -17.17 1.99
N GLY A 116 15.91 -17.26 3.32
CA GLY A 116 17.07 -16.94 4.13
C GLY A 116 17.23 -15.45 4.49
N ASP A 117 18.05 -15.19 5.50
CA ASP A 117 18.21 -13.87 6.14
C ASP A 117 18.72 -12.79 5.18
N ALA A 118 19.65 -13.14 4.28
CA ALA A 118 20.23 -12.17 3.34
C ALA A 118 19.17 -11.62 2.36
N VAL A 119 18.38 -12.51 1.78
CA VAL A 119 17.28 -12.14 0.86
C VAL A 119 16.21 -11.33 1.60
N ALA A 120 15.85 -11.76 2.81
CA ALA A 120 14.85 -11.05 3.62
C ALA A 120 15.31 -9.63 3.96
N THR A 121 16.56 -9.44 4.35
CA THR A 121 17.12 -8.12 4.65
C THR A 121 17.15 -7.23 3.41
N ALA A 122 17.59 -7.76 2.26
CA ALA A 122 17.63 -7.03 1.00
C ALA A 122 16.23 -6.64 0.51
N THR A 123 15.25 -7.56 0.59
CA THR A 123 13.84 -7.27 0.26
C THR A 123 13.31 -6.11 1.09
N CYS A 124 13.47 -6.18 2.41
CA CYS A 124 13.00 -5.11 3.30
C CYS A 124 13.74 -3.79 3.08
N ALA A 125 15.05 -3.81 2.82
CA ALA A 125 15.82 -2.61 2.55
C ALA A 125 15.36 -1.92 1.26
N LEU A 126 15.16 -2.66 0.16
CA LEU A 126 14.62 -2.12 -1.09
C LEU A 126 13.24 -1.50 -0.91
N MET A 127 12.38 -2.09 -0.08
CA MET A 127 11.06 -1.53 0.22
C MET A 127 11.14 -0.28 1.09
N LEU A 128 11.94 -0.31 2.17
CA LEU A 128 12.06 0.79 3.13
C LEU A 128 12.65 2.07 2.53
N PHE A 129 13.51 1.92 1.54
CA PHE A 129 14.16 3.02 0.84
C PHE A 129 13.67 3.16 -0.61
N SER A 130 12.54 2.54 -0.97
CA SER A 130 11.88 2.86 -2.24
C SER A 130 11.41 4.32 -2.23
N PRO A 131 11.37 4.99 -3.40
CA PRO A 131 11.03 6.41 -3.48
C PRO A 131 9.76 6.82 -2.74
N ASN A 132 8.71 5.99 -2.75
CA ASN A 132 7.45 6.30 -2.05
C ASN A 132 7.36 5.76 -0.61
N ALA A 133 8.44 5.23 -0.04
CA ALA A 133 8.42 4.67 1.31
C ALA A 133 8.16 5.71 2.42
N PHE A 134 8.24 7.02 2.12
CA PHE A 134 7.89 8.08 3.06
C PHE A 134 6.42 8.03 3.50
N VAL A 135 5.49 7.54 2.64
CA VAL A 135 4.08 7.35 2.99
C VAL A 135 3.87 6.43 4.21
N LEU A 136 4.84 5.57 4.52
CA LEU A 136 4.81 4.74 5.74
C LEU A 136 5.00 5.55 7.05
N SER A 137 5.36 6.85 6.94
CA SER A 137 5.40 7.79 8.07
C SER A 137 4.19 8.72 8.11
N MET A 138 3.40 8.77 7.05
CA MET A 138 2.20 9.59 6.96
C MET A 138 0.97 8.83 7.48
N PHE A 139 -0.15 9.51 7.65
CA PHE A 139 -1.41 8.87 8.04
C PHE A 139 -2.02 8.09 6.86
N TYR A 140 -1.39 6.97 6.52
CA TYR A 140 -1.67 6.17 5.34
C TYR A 140 -1.83 4.69 5.66
N THR A 141 -2.48 3.94 4.77
CA THR A 141 -2.87 2.54 5.00
C THR A 141 -1.85 1.50 4.50
N GLU A 142 -0.78 1.91 3.83
CA GLU A 142 0.19 1.01 3.18
C GLU A 142 0.84 0.04 4.15
N GLY A 143 1.27 0.55 5.32
CA GLY A 143 1.87 -0.29 6.36
C GLY A 143 0.89 -1.32 6.92
N LEU A 144 -0.37 -0.92 7.17
CA LEU A 144 -1.41 -1.81 7.67
C LEU A 144 -1.77 -2.88 6.63
N PHE A 145 -1.91 -2.49 5.37
CA PHE A 145 -2.20 -3.43 4.30
C PHE A 145 -1.05 -4.43 4.10
N LEU A 146 0.20 -3.97 4.13
CA LEU A 146 1.38 -4.86 4.06
C LEU A 146 1.38 -5.87 5.21
N LEU A 147 1.10 -5.42 6.45
CA LEU A 147 1.02 -6.32 7.60
C LEU A 147 -0.02 -7.42 7.37
N ILE A 148 -1.23 -7.04 6.95
CA ILE A 148 -2.32 -7.97 6.67
C ILE A 148 -1.93 -8.93 5.54
N ALA A 149 -1.40 -8.43 4.44
CA ALA A 149 -0.98 -9.25 3.31
C ALA A 149 0.04 -10.32 3.73
N VAL A 150 1.10 -9.93 4.43
CA VAL A 150 2.11 -10.87 4.93
C VAL A 150 1.49 -11.92 5.87
N ARG A 151 0.54 -11.50 6.73
CA ARG A 151 -0.16 -12.42 7.63
C ARG A 151 -1.10 -13.35 6.90
N VAL A 152 -1.74 -12.92 5.82
CA VAL A 152 -2.53 -13.81 4.95
C VAL A 152 -1.62 -14.91 4.39
N PHE A 153 -0.46 -14.58 3.83
CA PHE A 153 0.49 -15.58 3.34
C PHE A 153 0.98 -16.52 4.44
N ASP A 154 1.29 -16.01 5.64
CA ASP A 154 1.66 -16.85 6.80
C ASP A 154 0.56 -17.86 7.15
N ARG A 155 -0.71 -17.47 7.05
CA ARG A 155 -1.87 -18.35 7.36
C ARG A 155 -2.12 -19.37 6.26
N LEU A 156 -2.00 -18.95 4.98
CA LEU A 156 -2.11 -19.85 3.83
C LEU A 156 -1.02 -20.92 3.86
N ASP A 157 0.24 -20.56 4.14
CA ASP A 157 1.35 -21.51 4.30
C ASP A 157 1.09 -22.56 5.36
N LYS A 158 0.37 -22.19 6.43
CA LYS A 158 0.00 -23.08 7.54
C LYS A 158 -1.35 -23.78 7.35
N LYS A 159 -1.99 -23.62 6.17
CA LYS A 159 -3.35 -24.12 5.88
C LYS A 159 -4.40 -23.65 6.90
N GLN A 160 -4.20 -22.49 7.51
CA GLN A 160 -5.13 -21.86 8.46
C GLN A 160 -6.16 -21.02 7.70
N TRP A 161 -7.03 -21.68 6.95
CA TRP A 161 -7.92 -21.09 5.95
C TRP A 161 -8.84 -20.00 6.51
N ALA A 162 -9.51 -20.26 7.64
CA ALA A 162 -10.38 -19.27 8.27
C ALA A 162 -9.60 -18.00 8.70
N GLY A 163 -8.40 -18.18 9.29
CA GLY A 163 -7.55 -17.06 9.67
C GLY A 163 -7.04 -16.26 8.47
N ALA A 164 -6.70 -16.94 7.35
CA ALA A 164 -6.33 -16.27 6.12
C ALA A 164 -7.49 -15.46 5.54
N GLY A 165 -8.69 -16.07 5.48
CA GLY A 165 -9.89 -15.40 4.96
C GLY A 165 -10.33 -14.21 5.80
N LEU A 166 -10.32 -14.31 7.13
CA LEU A 166 -10.65 -13.19 8.02
C LEU A 166 -9.66 -12.04 7.88
N LEU A 167 -8.36 -12.32 7.78
CA LEU A 167 -7.37 -11.28 7.54
C LEU A 167 -7.55 -10.63 6.16
N ALA A 168 -7.86 -11.42 5.12
CA ALA A 168 -8.12 -10.89 3.79
C ALA A 168 -9.40 -10.03 3.76
N LEU A 169 -10.46 -10.44 4.48
CA LEU A 169 -11.67 -9.65 4.69
C LEU A 169 -11.32 -8.28 5.32
N ILE A 170 -10.55 -8.29 6.41
CA ILE A 170 -10.09 -7.03 7.05
C ILE A 170 -9.26 -6.20 6.03
N GLY A 171 -8.38 -6.83 5.25
CA GLY A 171 -7.63 -6.18 4.19
C GLY A 171 -8.52 -5.46 3.17
N GLY A 172 -9.66 -6.08 2.81
CA GLY A 172 -10.69 -5.48 1.97
C GLY A 172 -11.41 -4.27 2.58
N LEU A 173 -11.33 -4.09 3.92
CA LEU A 173 -11.83 -2.92 4.64
C LEU A 173 -10.73 -1.88 4.94
N VAL A 174 -9.48 -2.12 4.53
CA VAL A 174 -8.37 -1.16 4.71
C VAL A 174 -8.21 -0.25 3.50
N ARG A 175 -8.33 -0.80 2.29
CA ARG A 175 -8.14 -0.05 1.04
C ARG A 175 -8.71 -0.82 -0.17
N PRO A 176 -8.96 -0.12 -1.31
CA PRO A 176 -9.48 -0.78 -2.51
C PRO A 176 -8.66 -1.99 -2.96
N SER A 177 -7.33 -1.85 -2.98
CA SER A 177 -6.42 -2.94 -3.36
C SER A 177 -6.44 -4.14 -2.39
N GLY A 178 -7.12 -4.04 -1.25
CA GLY A 178 -7.33 -5.16 -0.33
C GLY A 178 -8.11 -6.33 -0.95
N PHE A 179 -8.96 -6.05 -1.94
CA PHE A 179 -9.66 -7.07 -2.71
C PHE A 179 -8.71 -8.05 -3.41
N VAL A 180 -7.49 -7.64 -3.78
CA VAL A 180 -6.53 -8.52 -4.45
C VAL A 180 -6.10 -9.72 -3.61
N LEU A 181 -6.26 -9.68 -2.27
CA LEU A 181 -5.97 -10.81 -1.39
C LEU A 181 -6.86 -12.03 -1.66
N PHE A 182 -7.97 -11.84 -2.37
CA PHE A 182 -8.79 -12.93 -2.90
C PHE A 182 -7.97 -13.87 -3.81
N VAL A 183 -7.10 -13.31 -4.65
CA VAL A 183 -6.32 -14.08 -5.65
C VAL A 183 -5.40 -15.13 -5.00
N PRO A 184 -4.50 -14.80 -4.06
CA PRO A 184 -3.68 -15.82 -3.40
C PRO A 184 -4.52 -16.81 -2.59
N CYS A 185 -5.67 -16.41 -2.01
CA CYS A 185 -6.57 -17.33 -1.33
C CYS A 185 -7.17 -18.38 -2.30
N VAL A 186 -7.58 -17.96 -3.51
CA VAL A 186 -8.09 -18.86 -4.55
C VAL A 186 -6.99 -19.82 -5.03
N ILE A 187 -5.81 -19.31 -5.36
CA ILE A 187 -4.69 -20.11 -5.86
C ILE A 187 -4.29 -21.16 -4.81
N ALA A 188 -4.17 -20.76 -3.55
CA ALA A 188 -3.85 -21.68 -2.45
C ALA A 188 -4.94 -22.76 -2.25
N ALA A 189 -6.22 -22.40 -2.38
CA ALA A 189 -7.33 -23.34 -2.28
C ALA A 189 -7.33 -24.35 -3.45
N ILE A 190 -7.05 -23.89 -4.68
CA ILE A 190 -6.95 -24.76 -5.86
C ILE A 190 -5.78 -25.76 -5.70
N ASP A 191 -4.61 -25.30 -5.26
CA ASP A 191 -3.46 -26.17 -5.03
C ASP A 191 -3.74 -27.19 -3.92
N ALA A 192 -4.35 -26.74 -2.81
CA ALA A 192 -4.74 -27.64 -1.72
C ALA A 192 -5.79 -28.65 -2.18
N ARG A 193 -6.77 -28.27 -3.02
CA ARG A 193 -7.79 -29.19 -3.57
C ARG A 193 -7.20 -30.33 -4.38
N ARG A 194 -6.13 -30.06 -5.11
CA ARG A 194 -5.42 -31.10 -5.89
C ARG A 194 -4.74 -32.13 -5.00
N ARG A 195 -4.30 -31.71 -3.78
CA ARG A 195 -3.56 -32.58 -2.84
C ARG A 195 -4.49 -33.27 -1.82
N GLU A 196 -5.56 -32.58 -1.39
CA GLU A 196 -6.49 -33.01 -0.36
C GLU A 196 -7.96 -32.85 -0.83
N PRO A 197 -8.45 -33.69 -1.77
CA PRO A 197 -9.74 -33.48 -2.44
C PRO A 197 -10.96 -33.47 -1.49
N SER A 198 -10.89 -34.13 -0.33
CA SER A 198 -11.99 -34.20 0.64
C SER A 198 -12.05 -33.00 1.62
N ASN A 199 -11.00 -32.20 1.69
CA ASN A 199 -10.91 -31.08 2.65
C ASN A 199 -11.58 -29.82 2.08
N TRP A 200 -12.86 -29.60 2.35
CA TRP A 200 -13.60 -28.43 1.90
C TRP A 200 -13.19 -27.12 2.60
N ARG A 201 -12.50 -27.19 3.76
CA ARG A 201 -12.11 -26.00 4.56
C ARG A 201 -11.24 -25.02 3.80
N MET A 202 -10.53 -25.48 2.76
CA MET A 202 -9.71 -24.61 1.92
C MET A 202 -10.51 -23.51 1.21
N PHE A 203 -11.81 -23.70 0.96
CA PHE A 203 -12.67 -22.72 0.31
C PHE A 203 -13.12 -21.58 1.25
N VAL A 204 -12.91 -21.72 2.57
CA VAL A 204 -13.26 -20.67 3.54
C VAL A 204 -12.47 -19.39 3.27
N ALA A 205 -11.17 -19.49 2.94
CA ALA A 205 -10.36 -18.31 2.68
C ALA A 205 -10.84 -17.51 1.44
N PRO A 206 -11.00 -18.09 0.25
CA PRO A 206 -11.51 -17.35 -0.91
C PRO A 206 -12.96 -16.87 -0.76
N VAL A 207 -13.80 -17.53 0.04
CA VAL A 207 -15.17 -17.04 0.30
C VAL A 207 -15.16 -15.79 1.19
N LEU A 208 -14.35 -15.78 2.24
CA LEU A 208 -14.28 -14.63 3.15
C LEU A 208 -13.53 -13.45 2.57
N ALA A 209 -12.49 -13.68 1.78
CA ALA A 209 -11.57 -12.63 1.32
C ALA A 209 -12.27 -11.43 0.64
N PRO A 210 -13.23 -11.58 -0.28
CA PRO A 210 -13.87 -10.44 -0.95
C PRO A 210 -14.90 -9.70 -0.08
N LEU A 211 -15.37 -10.32 1.02
CA LEU A 211 -16.52 -9.81 1.78
C LEU A 211 -16.26 -8.44 2.41
N GLY A 212 -15.02 -8.13 2.79
CA GLY A 212 -14.69 -6.82 3.35
C GLY A 212 -14.88 -5.69 2.35
N PHE A 213 -14.38 -5.86 1.13
CA PHE A 213 -14.58 -4.90 0.05
C PHE A 213 -16.06 -4.79 -0.34
N ILE A 214 -16.75 -5.93 -0.49
CA ILE A 214 -18.17 -5.96 -0.80
C ILE A 214 -19.00 -5.25 0.28
N ALA A 215 -18.69 -5.49 1.57
CA ALA A 215 -19.36 -4.82 2.68
C ALA A 215 -19.18 -3.29 2.62
N TRP A 216 -17.97 -2.83 2.27
CA TRP A 216 -17.71 -1.40 2.11
C TRP A 216 -18.51 -0.80 0.94
N VAL A 217 -18.48 -1.43 -0.23
CA VAL A 217 -19.27 -0.99 -1.40
C VAL A 217 -20.76 -0.96 -1.08
N ALA A 218 -21.30 -1.97 -0.38
CA ALA A 218 -22.68 -2.01 0.05
C ALA A 218 -23.03 -0.89 1.05
N TYR A 219 -22.12 -0.58 1.99
CA TYR A 219 -22.29 0.55 2.91
C TYR A 219 -22.34 1.88 2.15
N VAL A 220 -21.43 2.10 1.19
CA VAL A 220 -21.44 3.32 0.35
C VAL A 220 -22.72 3.41 -0.45
N ALA A 221 -23.16 2.31 -1.08
CA ALA A 221 -24.43 2.25 -1.82
C ALA A 221 -25.63 2.65 -0.96
N GLN A 222 -25.66 2.18 0.31
CA GLN A 222 -26.71 2.55 1.27
C GLN A 222 -26.64 4.04 1.63
N ARG A 223 -25.45 4.61 1.74
CA ARG A 223 -25.24 6.01 2.16
C ARG A 223 -25.55 6.99 1.03
N THR A 224 -25.23 6.65 -0.22
CA THR A 224 -25.45 7.49 -1.41
C THR A 224 -26.83 7.28 -2.04
N GLY A 225 -27.50 6.16 -1.74
CA GLY A 225 -28.70 5.73 -2.46
C GLY A 225 -28.43 5.15 -3.85
N GLU A 226 -27.15 5.03 -4.26
CA GLU A 226 -26.72 4.54 -5.58
C GLU A 226 -26.00 3.19 -5.45
N PRO A 227 -26.47 2.12 -6.15
CA PRO A 227 -25.86 0.79 -6.08
C PRO A 227 -24.37 0.78 -6.41
N PHE A 228 -23.92 1.68 -7.27
CA PHE A 228 -22.52 1.82 -7.71
C PHE A 228 -21.86 3.10 -7.18
N GLY A 229 -22.42 3.75 -6.15
CA GLY A 229 -21.94 5.04 -5.62
C GLY A 229 -20.46 5.06 -5.27
N TYR A 230 -19.89 3.96 -4.75
CA TYR A 230 -18.46 3.87 -4.53
C TYR A 230 -17.65 4.06 -5.83
N PHE A 231 -18.06 3.41 -6.92
CA PHE A 231 -17.38 3.50 -8.21
C PHE A 231 -17.59 4.84 -8.89
N SER A 232 -18.78 5.46 -8.73
CA SER A 232 -19.05 6.82 -9.19
C SER A 232 -18.11 7.81 -8.51
N ILE A 233 -17.99 7.78 -7.19
CA ILE A 233 -17.07 8.64 -6.44
C ILE A 233 -15.62 8.44 -6.93
N GLN A 234 -15.16 7.20 -7.09
CA GLN A 234 -13.80 6.93 -7.56
C GLN A 234 -13.55 7.45 -8.96
N SER A 235 -14.53 7.32 -9.88
CA SER A 235 -14.37 7.72 -11.26
C SER A 235 -14.53 9.23 -11.49
N GLU A 236 -15.45 9.88 -10.78
CA GLU A 236 -15.79 11.29 -11.01
C GLU A 236 -14.86 12.22 -10.24
N VAL A 237 -14.51 11.86 -8.99
CA VAL A 237 -13.67 12.70 -8.15
C VAL A 237 -12.18 12.41 -8.37
N TRP A 238 -11.83 11.12 -8.43
CA TRP A 238 -10.42 10.69 -8.46
C TRP A 238 -9.93 10.31 -9.85
N GLY A 239 -10.80 10.26 -10.87
CA GLY A 239 -10.44 9.79 -12.21
C GLY A 239 -9.98 8.33 -12.25
N ALA A 240 -10.35 7.54 -11.22
CA ALA A 240 -9.94 6.15 -11.09
C ALA A 240 -10.89 5.26 -11.90
N ARG A 241 -10.61 5.11 -13.20
CA ARG A 241 -11.35 4.26 -14.15
C ARG A 241 -10.45 3.17 -14.69
N ILE A 242 -11.05 2.06 -15.09
CA ILE A 242 -10.34 1.00 -15.81
C ILE A 242 -10.31 1.37 -17.30
N ASP A 243 -9.13 1.62 -17.85
CA ASP A 243 -8.92 2.02 -19.25
C ASP A 243 -8.21 0.94 -20.10
N GLY A 244 -8.00 -0.24 -19.53
CA GLY A 244 -7.30 -1.35 -20.19
C GLY A 244 -5.80 -1.11 -20.39
N GLY A 245 -5.21 -0.12 -19.70
CA GLY A 245 -3.79 0.21 -19.77
C GLY A 245 -3.43 1.27 -20.81
N ALA A 246 -4.42 1.94 -21.40
CA ALA A 246 -4.19 2.97 -22.41
C ALA A 246 -3.40 4.16 -21.83
N ALA A 247 -3.72 4.60 -20.61
CA ALA A 247 -2.97 5.66 -19.93
C ALA A 247 -1.52 5.25 -19.62
N PHE A 248 -1.32 4.00 -19.19
CA PHE A 248 0.03 3.47 -18.95
C PHE A 248 0.86 3.46 -20.25
N LEU A 249 0.29 3.01 -21.37
CA LEU A 249 0.98 2.99 -22.66
C LEU A 249 1.30 4.40 -23.16
N ARG A 250 0.40 5.38 -23.00
CA ARG A 250 0.69 6.78 -23.28
C ARG A 250 1.84 7.28 -22.40
N GLY A 251 1.75 7.03 -21.09
CA GLY A 251 2.80 7.43 -20.14
C GLY A 251 4.17 6.80 -20.42
N LEU A 252 4.25 5.63 -21.08
CA LEU A 252 5.55 5.09 -21.55
C LEU A 252 6.18 5.96 -22.66
N VAL A 253 5.38 6.54 -23.53
CA VAL A 253 5.86 7.46 -24.55
C VAL A 253 6.31 8.77 -23.88
N ASP A 254 5.48 9.28 -22.95
CA ASP A 254 5.71 10.54 -22.25
C ASP A 254 6.91 10.48 -21.28
N LEU A 255 7.41 9.29 -20.91
CA LEU A 255 8.64 9.15 -20.12
C LEU A 255 9.83 9.89 -20.73
N PHE A 256 9.88 9.97 -22.06
CA PHE A 256 10.99 10.59 -22.80
C PHE A 256 10.70 12.04 -23.21
N ASP A 257 9.49 12.54 -22.95
CA ASP A 257 9.15 13.94 -23.20
C ASP A 257 9.63 14.81 -22.04
N VAL A 258 10.69 15.57 -22.27
CA VAL A 258 11.30 16.46 -21.28
C VAL A 258 10.42 17.70 -21.01
N SER A 259 9.51 18.03 -21.92
CA SER A 259 8.61 19.18 -21.80
C SER A 259 7.41 18.88 -20.88
N ASP A 260 7.05 17.60 -20.72
CA ASP A 260 6.00 17.18 -19.78
C ASP A 260 6.54 17.13 -18.35
N HIS A 261 5.91 17.89 -17.45
CA HIS A 261 6.30 18.04 -16.05
C HIS A 261 5.49 17.15 -15.09
N ASN A 262 4.70 16.20 -15.59
CA ASN A 262 3.91 15.27 -14.77
C ASN A 262 4.79 14.20 -14.10
N LEU A 263 5.55 14.61 -13.09
CA LEU A 263 6.53 13.77 -12.41
C LEU A 263 5.90 12.54 -11.74
N ASP A 264 4.71 12.68 -11.16
CA ASP A 264 3.96 11.60 -10.50
C ASP A 264 3.57 10.49 -11.49
N VAL A 265 3.09 10.85 -12.68
CA VAL A 265 2.76 9.90 -13.75
C VAL A 265 4.02 9.20 -14.24
N LYS A 266 5.08 9.95 -14.54
CA LYS A 266 6.35 9.37 -15.01
C LYS A 266 6.95 8.39 -14.00
N MET A 267 6.98 8.76 -12.74
CA MET A 267 7.50 7.90 -11.67
C MET A 267 6.64 6.64 -11.50
N SER A 268 5.32 6.76 -11.61
CA SER A 268 4.41 5.62 -11.51
C SER A 268 4.51 4.66 -12.70
N VAL A 269 4.63 5.20 -13.91
CA VAL A 269 4.83 4.40 -15.13
C VAL A 269 6.20 3.69 -15.09
N ALA A 270 7.27 4.39 -14.70
CA ALA A 270 8.58 3.77 -14.52
C ALA A 270 8.56 2.66 -13.47
N ALA A 271 7.84 2.85 -12.35
CA ALA A 271 7.66 1.82 -11.34
C ALA A 271 6.84 0.63 -11.86
N GLY A 272 5.75 0.88 -12.58
CA GLY A 272 4.95 -0.16 -13.24
C GLY A 272 5.79 -1.01 -14.18
N LEU A 273 6.67 -0.38 -14.96
CA LEU A 273 7.57 -1.06 -15.90
C LEU A 273 8.66 -1.85 -15.16
N ILE A 274 9.44 -1.18 -14.30
CA ILE A 274 10.64 -1.77 -13.70
C ILE A 274 10.25 -2.70 -12.54
N LEU A 275 9.57 -2.17 -11.52
CA LEU A 275 9.21 -2.95 -10.34
C LEU A 275 8.09 -3.93 -10.68
N GLY A 276 7.03 -3.46 -11.36
CA GLY A 276 5.87 -4.27 -11.71
C GLY A 276 6.20 -5.36 -12.74
N LEU A 277 6.31 -5.01 -14.00
CA LEU A 277 6.51 -5.97 -15.09
C LEU A 277 7.87 -6.68 -14.99
N GLY A 278 8.96 -5.94 -14.68
CA GLY A 278 10.27 -6.54 -14.46
C GLY A 278 10.29 -7.52 -13.29
N GLY A 279 9.66 -7.15 -12.16
CA GLY A 279 9.53 -8.02 -10.99
C GLY A 279 8.68 -9.27 -11.26
N LEU A 280 7.61 -9.18 -12.06
CA LEU A 280 6.81 -10.33 -12.49
C LEU A 280 7.62 -11.27 -13.39
N ALA A 281 8.33 -10.73 -14.37
CA ALA A 281 9.21 -11.53 -15.25
C ALA A 281 10.29 -12.27 -14.44
N LEU A 282 10.91 -11.60 -13.47
CA LEU A 282 11.88 -12.21 -12.55
C LEU A 282 11.22 -13.27 -11.66
N SER A 283 10.03 -13.02 -11.12
CA SER A 283 9.29 -13.97 -10.28
C SER A 283 8.98 -15.25 -11.07
N TRP A 284 8.56 -15.09 -12.32
CA TRP A 284 8.31 -16.22 -13.22
C TRP A 284 9.58 -17.02 -13.52
N LYS A 285 10.66 -16.33 -13.92
CA LYS A 285 11.98 -16.96 -14.20
C LYS A 285 12.54 -17.69 -12.98
N GLN A 286 12.34 -17.15 -11.79
CA GLN A 286 12.81 -17.72 -10.53
C GLN A 286 11.88 -18.80 -9.96
N LYS A 287 10.76 -19.10 -10.63
CA LYS A 287 9.74 -20.06 -10.21
C LYS A 287 9.26 -19.79 -8.78
N VAL A 288 8.98 -18.52 -8.49
CA VAL A 288 8.39 -18.11 -7.24
C VAL A 288 6.99 -18.72 -7.11
N ASP A 289 6.55 -18.97 -5.88
CA ASP A 289 5.24 -19.59 -5.59
C ASP A 289 4.09 -18.88 -6.34
N ALA A 290 3.18 -19.64 -6.91
CA ALA A 290 2.05 -19.12 -7.71
C ALA A 290 1.15 -18.16 -6.93
N THR A 291 1.03 -18.32 -5.61
CA THR A 291 0.29 -17.38 -4.74
C THR A 291 0.92 -16.00 -4.72
N TYR A 292 2.26 -15.91 -4.68
CA TYR A 292 3.00 -14.65 -4.76
C TYR A 292 2.88 -14.00 -6.12
N ILE A 293 3.02 -14.80 -7.19
CA ILE A 293 2.87 -14.32 -8.57
C ILE A 293 1.45 -13.78 -8.77
N GLY A 294 0.41 -14.53 -8.40
CA GLY A 294 -0.98 -14.12 -8.55
C GLY A 294 -1.31 -12.83 -7.79
N TYR A 295 -0.84 -12.70 -6.55
CA TYR A 295 -0.96 -11.46 -5.78
C TYR A 295 -0.28 -10.28 -6.48
N SER A 296 0.93 -10.47 -6.97
CA SER A 296 1.69 -9.44 -7.65
C SER A 296 1.05 -9.05 -8.99
N VAL A 297 0.57 -10.04 -9.77
CA VAL A 297 -0.18 -9.79 -11.02
C VAL A 297 -1.40 -8.93 -10.75
N ALA A 298 -2.18 -9.25 -9.71
CA ALA A 298 -3.38 -8.48 -9.38
C ALA A 298 -3.06 -7.02 -9.01
N LEU A 299 -2.01 -6.77 -8.22
CA LEU A 299 -1.58 -5.40 -7.86
C LEU A 299 -1.02 -4.65 -9.08
N VAL A 300 -0.19 -5.30 -9.89
CA VAL A 300 0.35 -4.69 -11.12
C VAL A 300 -0.78 -4.37 -12.10
N ALA A 301 -1.76 -5.26 -12.26
CA ALA A 301 -2.92 -5.03 -13.11
C ALA A 301 -3.75 -3.83 -12.64
N LEU A 302 -4.01 -3.71 -11.33
CA LEU A 302 -4.70 -2.54 -10.76
C LEU A 302 -3.94 -1.24 -11.00
N THR A 303 -2.60 -1.28 -11.01
CA THR A 303 -1.78 -0.10 -11.27
C THR A 303 -1.75 0.26 -12.76
N ILE A 304 -1.54 -0.73 -13.64
CA ILE A 304 -1.37 -0.50 -15.09
C ILE A 304 -2.71 -0.20 -15.78
N PHE A 305 -3.80 -0.86 -15.36
CA PHE A 305 -5.10 -0.74 -16.03
C PHE A 305 -5.97 0.40 -15.49
N ASN A 306 -5.44 1.20 -14.57
CA ASN A 306 -6.11 2.40 -14.09
C ASN A 306 -5.77 3.59 -14.99
N GLU A 307 -6.80 4.36 -15.39
CA GLU A 307 -6.63 5.60 -16.15
C GLU A 307 -5.79 6.62 -15.37
N ARG A 308 -6.00 6.74 -14.07
CA ARG A 308 -5.20 7.58 -13.19
C ARG A 308 -3.86 6.91 -12.87
N GLN A 309 -2.80 7.35 -13.53
CA GLN A 309 -1.46 6.83 -13.32
C GLN A 309 -0.71 7.47 -12.14
N SER A 310 -1.17 8.62 -11.63
CA SER A 310 -0.62 9.23 -10.42
C SER A 310 -0.75 8.27 -9.23
N SER A 311 0.20 8.29 -8.30
CA SER A 311 0.26 7.40 -7.12
C SER A 311 0.44 5.89 -7.42
N GLY A 312 0.62 5.48 -8.67
CA GLY A 312 0.76 4.06 -9.05
C GLY A 312 1.91 3.36 -8.34
N TRP A 313 3.02 4.07 -8.12
CA TRP A 313 4.15 3.51 -7.35
C TRP A 313 3.76 3.13 -5.92
N ARG A 314 2.98 3.96 -5.25
CA ARG A 314 2.47 3.70 -3.90
C ARG A 314 1.66 2.40 -3.84
N PHE A 315 0.85 2.14 -4.87
CA PHE A 315 0.04 0.92 -4.94
C PHE A 315 0.89 -0.35 -5.10
N LEU A 316 2.11 -0.24 -5.64
CA LEU A 316 3.06 -1.35 -5.74
C LEU A 316 3.88 -1.57 -4.46
N LEU A 317 3.92 -0.61 -3.53
CA LEU A 317 4.71 -0.75 -2.30
C LEU A 317 4.36 -2.01 -1.47
N PRO A 318 3.08 -2.41 -1.29
CA PRO A 318 2.74 -3.64 -0.60
C PRO A 318 3.01 -4.92 -1.40
N ALA A 319 3.37 -4.80 -2.68
CA ALA A 319 3.69 -5.94 -3.54
C ALA A 319 5.08 -6.54 -3.21
N PHE A 320 5.29 -6.92 -1.95
CA PHE A 320 6.58 -7.42 -1.46
C PHE A 320 7.20 -8.56 -2.31
N PRO A 321 6.43 -9.45 -2.99
CA PRO A 321 7.06 -10.48 -3.81
C PRO A 321 7.81 -9.93 -5.03
N LEU A 322 7.46 -8.73 -5.52
CA LEU A 322 8.22 -8.07 -6.58
C LEU A 322 9.61 -7.64 -6.07
N PHE A 323 9.66 -7.02 -4.89
CA PHE A 323 10.93 -6.66 -4.23
C PHE A 323 11.76 -7.89 -3.87
N LEU A 324 11.10 -8.99 -3.46
CA LEU A 324 11.73 -10.28 -3.24
C LEU A 324 12.42 -10.80 -4.52
N ALA A 325 11.74 -10.73 -5.66
CA ALA A 325 12.30 -11.18 -6.93
C ALA A 325 13.54 -10.35 -7.33
N TRP A 326 13.49 -9.05 -7.17
CA TRP A 326 14.62 -8.14 -7.39
C TRP A 326 15.76 -8.38 -6.41
N SER A 327 15.49 -8.57 -5.12
CA SER A 327 16.52 -8.80 -4.09
C SER A 327 17.38 -10.05 -4.34
N ARG A 328 16.86 -11.00 -5.12
CA ARG A 328 17.56 -12.26 -5.45
C ARG A 328 18.50 -12.14 -6.66
N VAL A 329 18.37 -11.11 -7.48
CA VAL A 329 19.22 -10.88 -8.66
C VAL A 329 20.17 -9.71 -8.50
N ILE A 330 19.85 -8.76 -7.63
CA ILE A 330 20.70 -7.60 -7.35
C ILE A 330 21.98 -8.07 -6.64
N PRO A 331 23.18 -7.78 -7.20
CA PRO A 331 24.43 -8.09 -6.54
C PRO A 331 24.53 -7.37 -5.17
N LYS A 332 25.08 -8.04 -4.16
CA LYS A 332 25.16 -7.50 -2.78
C LYS A 332 25.87 -6.15 -2.73
N TRP A 333 26.86 -5.93 -3.59
CA TRP A 333 27.63 -4.68 -3.64
C TRP A 333 26.81 -3.50 -4.20
N MET A 334 25.78 -3.75 -5.01
CA MET A 334 24.88 -2.72 -5.54
C MET A 334 23.79 -2.30 -4.54
N LEU A 335 23.46 -3.15 -3.58
CA LEU A 335 22.35 -2.89 -2.66
C LEU A 335 22.49 -1.55 -1.90
N PRO A 336 23.66 -1.19 -1.31
CA PRO A 336 23.82 0.10 -0.65
C PRO A 336 23.58 1.29 -1.58
N THR A 337 24.06 1.21 -2.83
CA THR A 337 23.86 2.26 -3.83
C THR A 337 22.38 2.43 -4.18
N LEU A 338 21.66 1.32 -4.41
CA LEU A 338 20.22 1.38 -4.71
C LEU A 338 19.40 1.90 -3.54
N VAL A 339 19.76 1.52 -2.32
CA VAL A 339 19.15 2.03 -1.08
C VAL A 339 19.38 3.54 -0.95
N ALA A 340 20.61 4.01 -1.17
CA ALA A 340 20.94 5.43 -1.10
C ALA A 340 20.23 6.25 -2.19
N LEU A 341 20.21 5.76 -3.44
CA LEU A 341 19.51 6.40 -4.55
C LEU A 341 18.00 6.42 -4.31
N GLY A 342 17.40 5.32 -3.94
CA GLY A 342 15.97 5.25 -3.67
C GLY A 342 15.54 6.15 -2.52
N GLY A 343 16.32 6.17 -1.43
CA GLY A 343 16.09 7.09 -0.30
C GLY A 343 16.28 8.56 -0.69
N GLY A 344 17.29 8.88 -1.50
CA GLY A 344 17.53 10.23 -2.01
C GLY A 344 16.39 10.72 -2.91
N VAL A 345 15.97 9.89 -3.87
CA VAL A 345 14.80 10.19 -4.72
C VAL A 345 13.55 10.36 -3.86
N GLY A 346 13.35 9.49 -2.87
CA GLY A 346 12.21 9.58 -1.93
C GLY A 346 12.20 10.90 -1.15
N ALA A 347 13.36 11.38 -0.70
CA ALA A 347 13.45 12.68 -0.02
C ALA A 347 13.09 13.84 -0.95
N VAL A 348 13.53 13.80 -2.23
CA VAL A 348 13.16 14.80 -3.23
C VAL A 348 11.66 14.75 -3.51
N LEU A 349 11.09 13.56 -3.75
CA LEU A 349 9.65 13.40 -4.01
C LEU A 349 8.80 13.87 -2.83
N PHE A 350 9.24 13.57 -1.61
CA PHE A 350 8.57 14.04 -0.40
C PHE A 350 8.57 15.58 -0.32
N HIS A 351 9.71 16.22 -0.62
CA HIS A 351 9.79 17.67 -0.65
C HIS A 351 8.88 18.26 -1.74
N VAL A 352 8.96 17.75 -2.96
CA VAL A 352 8.19 18.22 -4.11
C VAL A 352 6.69 18.06 -3.92
N SER A 353 6.25 16.98 -3.25
CA SER A 353 4.82 16.74 -2.96
C SER A 353 4.23 17.80 -2.00
N LEU A 354 5.05 18.31 -1.09
CA LEU A 354 4.57 19.22 -0.03
C LEU A 354 4.77 20.71 -0.40
N VAL A 355 5.81 21.02 -1.18
CA VAL A 355 6.21 22.40 -1.44
C VAL A 355 5.70 22.90 -2.78
N GLU A 356 5.73 22.05 -3.80
CA GLU A 356 5.44 22.44 -5.18
C GLU A 356 4.14 21.84 -5.71
N ALA A 357 3.53 20.89 -4.98
CA ALA A 357 2.34 20.13 -5.40
C ALA A 357 2.50 19.45 -6.79
N LEU A 358 3.75 19.25 -7.24
CA LEU A 358 4.08 18.62 -8.53
C LEU A 358 4.12 17.09 -8.46
N TYR A 359 3.94 16.53 -7.30
CA TYR A 359 3.94 15.08 -7.06
C TYR A 359 2.83 14.69 -6.09
N THR A 360 1.96 13.77 -6.50
CA THR A 360 0.92 13.15 -5.65
C THR A 360 1.42 11.81 -5.14
N PRO A 361 1.64 11.65 -3.83
CA PRO A 361 2.16 10.40 -3.26
C PRO A 361 1.18 9.22 -3.35
#